data_71407c812de3131ea7f6fbe5824c9d8d
#
_entry.id   71407c812de3131ea7f6fbe5824c9d8d
#
_cell.length_a   1.000
_cell.length_b   1.000
_cell.length_c   1.000
_cell.angle_alpha   90.00
_cell.angle_beta   90.00
_cell.angle_gamma   90.00
#
_symmetry.space_group_name_H-M   'P 1'
#
loop_
_entity.id
_entity.type
_entity.pdbx_description
1 polymer ?
#
loop_
_entity_poly.entity_id
_entity_poly.type
_entity_poly.pdbx_seq_one_letter_code
_entity_poly.pdbx_strand_id
1 'polypeptide(L)'
;MKIAILGGGHGCYAAAADLSEAGHDVRLWRRDAAALQAVVDARSITLKDSAGQRDVRIALATPDIGAALRGAELVLIPSPATAQADIARAMAPHLVDGQVVFLPPGSFGSFIMSRWLRATGQRADVAWAETGTLPYLARKHGAREVNVTARAVRLPTGVYPARHSDRAIAVIREVYPSVHSCGDALSGALMNAGPIIHPPLMVMNAAPLQHFEAWDIHSEGTQPAVRAVTDSLDSERIALREALGYGAPHYPLADHYNNDQWMYGDAHKMLQKSGDWRESIDLHTHRYISEDTELGLAFLASVARWAQVDAPIAQGLLAIVGGFLGRDLRRGERCFESLGLAGLSRSRLQHKLHDGE
;
A
#
# COMPACT_ATOMS: atom_id res chain seq x y z
N MET A 1 11.43 4.05 19.52
CA MET A 1 10.36 3.04 19.75
C MET A 1 10.79 1.67 19.22
N LYS A 2 10.07 0.61 19.58
CA LYS A 2 10.26 -0.72 19.05
C LYS A 2 9.28 -0.99 17.90
N ILE A 3 9.81 -1.38 16.72
CA ILE A 3 9.04 -1.49 15.48
C ILE A 3 9.22 -2.89 14.90
N ALA A 4 8.12 -3.59 14.63
CA ALA A 4 8.13 -4.81 13.85
C ALA A 4 7.81 -4.49 12.39
N ILE A 5 8.63 -4.97 11.45
CA ILE A 5 8.39 -4.85 10.01
C ILE A 5 8.14 -6.24 9.45
N LEU A 6 6.95 -6.45 8.88
CA LEU A 6 6.51 -7.76 8.43
C LEU A 6 6.51 -7.87 6.90
N GLY A 7 7.45 -8.67 6.38
CA GLY A 7 7.60 -8.95 4.95
C GLY A 7 9.05 -8.88 4.48
N GLY A 8 9.27 -9.06 3.19
CA GLY A 8 10.62 -9.13 2.60
C GLY A 8 10.78 -8.40 1.27
N GLY A 9 9.81 -7.54 0.93
CA GLY A 9 9.81 -6.73 -0.29
C GLY A 9 10.64 -5.44 -0.18
N HIS A 10 10.61 -4.65 -1.26
CA HIS A 10 11.33 -3.38 -1.37
C HIS A 10 11.03 -2.43 -0.21
N GLY A 11 9.74 -2.22 0.09
CA GLY A 11 9.29 -1.35 1.18
C GLY A 11 9.71 -1.85 2.57
N CYS A 12 9.75 -3.16 2.79
CA CYS A 12 10.19 -3.73 4.06
C CYS A 12 11.67 -3.45 4.34
N TYR A 13 12.52 -3.64 3.32
CA TYR A 13 13.96 -3.38 3.44
C TYR A 13 14.26 -1.88 3.54
N ALA A 14 13.55 -1.05 2.78
CA ALA A 14 13.66 0.40 2.88
C ALA A 14 13.29 0.90 4.29
N ALA A 15 12.12 0.48 4.80
CA ALA A 15 11.69 0.84 6.14
C ALA A 15 12.64 0.29 7.21
N ALA A 16 13.12 -0.94 7.08
CA ALA A 16 14.04 -1.53 8.05
C ALA A 16 15.35 -0.74 8.13
N ALA A 17 15.94 -0.36 7.00
CA ALA A 17 17.16 0.43 7.00
C ALA A 17 16.92 1.86 7.49
N ASP A 18 15.93 2.57 6.93
CA ASP A 18 15.66 3.97 7.22
C ASP A 18 15.32 4.20 8.71
N LEU A 19 14.41 3.37 9.26
CA LEU A 19 14.00 3.50 10.66
C LEU A 19 15.08 3.04 11.66
N SER A 20 15.92 2.06 11.27
CA SER A 20 17.09 1.69 12.10
C SER A 20 18.13 2.80 12.14
N GLU A 21 18.39 3.46 11.00
CA GLU A 21 19.29 4.61 10.92
C GLU A 21 18.78 5.79 11.75
N ALA A 22 17.46 5.97 11.80
CA ALA A 22 16.79 6.95 12.67
C ALA A 22 16.86 6.59 14.17
N GLY A 23 17.45 5.46 14.56
CA GLY A 23 17.69 5.07 15.95
C GLY A 23 16.58 4.25 16.59
N HIS A 24 15.65 3.69 15.83
CA HIS A 24 14.59 2.83 16.36
C HIS A 24 15.06 1.37 16.53
N ASP A 25 14.48 0.61 17.50
CA ASP A 25 14.65 -0.86 17.65
C ASP A 25 13.82 -1.57 16.59
N VAL A 26 14.41 -1.77 15.41
CA VAL A 26 13.73 -2.35 14.26
C VAL A 26 13.94 -3.86 14.20
N ARG A 27 12.82 -4.58 14.04
CA ARG A 27 12.75 -6.03 13.95
C ARG A 27 12.13 -6.44 12.62
N LEU A 28 12.95 -6.93 11.71
CA LEU A 28 12.52 -7.38 10.39
C LEU A 28 12.12 -8.86 10.44
N TRP A 29 10.88 -9.15 10.13
CA TRP A 29 10.39 -10.51 9.93
C TRP A 29 10.22 -10.83 8.45
N ARG A 30 10.68 -12.03 8.07
CA ARG A 30 10.37 -12.60 6.77
C ARG A 30 10.12 -14.10 6.92
N ARG A 31 8.99 -14.60 6.36
CA ARG A 31 8.62 -16.02 6.42
C ARG A 31 9.67 -16.93 5.79
N ASP A 32 10.24 -16.53 4.66
CA ASP A 32 11.32 -17.25 3.98
C ASP A 32 12.65 -16.98 4.70
N ALA A 33 13.06 -17.93 5.53
CA ALA A 33 14.29 -17.85 6.32
C ALA A 33 15.53 -17.84 5.44
N ALA A 34 15.56 -18.63 4.35
CA ALA A 34 16.70 -18.68 3.43
C ALA A 34 16.94 -17.32 2.76
N ALA A 35 15.86 -16.68 2.31
CA ALA A 35 15.95 -15.37 1.69
C ALA A 35 16.21 -14.22 2.69
N LEU A 36 16.14 -14.47 4.01
CA LEU A 36 16.51 -13.54 5.07
C LEU A 36 17.96 -13.73 5.56
N GLN A 37 18.56 -14.88 5.30
CA GLN A 37 19.82 -15.32 5.92
C GLN A 37 20.96 -14.30 5.79
N ALA A 38 21.10 -13.66 4.62
CA ALA A 38 22.14 -12.66 4.41
C ALA A 38 22.01 -11.44 5.36
N VAL A 39 20.78 -11.05 5.73
CA VAL A 39 20.54 -9.97 6.70
C VAL A 39 20.81 -10.45 8.12
N VAL A 40 20.45 -11.70 8.44
CA VAL A 40 20.73 -12.33 9.76
C VAL A 40 22.24 -12.40 10.01
N ASP A 41 23.02 -12.88 9.05
CA ASP A 41 24.47 -13.05 9.17
C ASP A 41 25.19 -11.71 9.28
N ALA A 42 24.85 -10.76 8.41
CA ALA A 42 25.45 -9.42 8.40
C ALA A 42 24.94 -8.52 9.52
N ARG A 43 23.76 -8.80 10.09
CA ARG A 43 23.02 -7.93 10.99
C ARG A 43 22.85 -6.50 10.46
N SER A 44 22.82 -6.35 9.13
CA SER A 44 22.70 -5.05 8.47
C SER A 44 22.02 -5.16 7.12
N ILE A 45 21.46 -4.03 6.68
CA ILE A 45 20.98 -3.79 5.31
C ILE A 45 21.85 -2.69 4.70
N THR A 46 22.31 -2.88 3.47
CA THR A 46 23.00 -1.85 2.70
C THR A 46 21.95 -0.88 2.15
N LEU A 47 21.92 0.33 2.66
CA LEU A 47 21.06 1.42 2.19
C LEU A 47 21.83 2.28 1.20
N LYS A 48 21.23 2.52 0.04
CA LYS A 48 21.70 3.47 -0.96
C LYS A 48 20.63 4.52 -1.22
N ASP A 49 20.99 5.79 -1.09
CA ASP A 49 20.11 6.93 -1.36
C ASP A 49 20.95 8.17 -1.75
N SER A 50 20.35 9.36 -1.72
CA SER A 50 21.04 10.64 -2.03
C SER A 50 22.22 10.96 -1.10
N ALA A 51 22.27 10.38 0.10
CA ALA A 51 23.39 10.53 1.05
C ALA A 51 24.55 9.54 0.79
N GLY A 52 24.40 8.66 -0.19
CA GLY A 52 25.40 7.64 -0.55
C GLY A 52 25.00 6.25 -0.12
N GLN A 53 25.99 5.33 -0.13
CA GLN A 53 25.82 3.93 0.24
C GLN A 53 26.44 3.64 1.60
N ARG A 54 25.71 2.94 2.48
CA ARG A 54 26.15 2.58 3.83
C ARG A 54 25.45 1.34 4.36
N ASP A 55 26.11 0.63 5.26
CA ASP A 55 25.52 -0.51 5.96
C ASP A 55 24.83 -0.03 7.24
N VAL A 56 23.53 -0.26 7.33
CA VAL A 56 22.69 0.10 8.48
C VAL A 56 22.41 -1.13 9.32
N ARG A 57 22.77 -1.08 10.60
CA ARG A 57 22.57 -2.20 11.54
C ARG A 57 21.09 -2.37 11.86
N ILE A 58 20.60 -3.62 11.82
CA ILE A 58 19.22 -4.01 12.18
C ILE A 58 19.26 -4.70 13.55
N ALA A 59 18.37 -4.29 14.47
CA ALA A 59 18.33 -4.83 15.83
C ALA A 59 18.01 -6.34 15.84
N LEU A 60 17.04 -6.78 15.02
CA LEU A 60 16.71 -8.19 14.85
C LEU A 60 16.22 -8.46 13.42
N ALA A 61 16.75 -9.49 12.79
CA ALA A 61 16.17 -10.10 11.59
C ALA A 61 15.84 -11.56 11.91
N THR A 62 14.57 -11.99 11.70
CA THR A 62 14.11 -13.30 12.18
C THR A 62 12.98 -13.87 11.35
N PRO A 63 12.90 -15.20 11.14
CA PRO A 63 11.72 -15.87 10.61
C PRO A 63 10.64 -16.13 11.68
N ASP A 64 10.93 -15.91 12.97
CA ASP A 64 9.96 -16.01 14.07
C ASP A 64 9.18 -14.70 14.22
N ILE A 65 7.91 -14.70 13.81
CA ILE A 65 7.03 -13.53 13.88
C ILE A 65 6.75 -13.12 15.33
N GLY A 66 6.67 -14.07 16.26
CA GLY A 66 6.48 -13.78 17.67
C GLY A 66 7.66 -13.03 18.29
N ALA A 67 8.89 -13.38 17.90
CA ALA A 67 10.09 -12.65 18.29
C ALA A 67 10.11 -11.22 17.72
N ALA A 68 9.67 -11.04 16.47
CA ALA A 68 9.56 -9.72 15.86
C ALA A 68 8.51 -8.84 16.58
N LEU A 69 7.34 -9.39 16.86
CA LEU A 69 6.21 -8.64 17.45
C LEU A 69 6.36 -8.36 18.95
N ARG A 70 7.21 -9.08 19.67
CA ARG A 70 7.32 -8.99 21.13
C ARG A 70 7.71 -7.59 21.60
N GLY A 71 6.72 -6.87 22.17
CA GLY A 71 6.86 -5.53 22.70
C GLY A 71 6.98 -4.45 21.60
N ALA A 72 6.64 -4.77 20.35
CA ALA A 72 6.53 -3.77 19.30
C ALA A 72 5.33 -2.85 19.59
N GLU A 73 5.57 -1.55 19.50
CA GLU A 73 4.55 -0.50 19.61
C GLU A 73 3.89 -0.25 18.25
N LEU A 74 4.71 -0.27 17.20
CA LEU A 74 4.29 -0.15 15.80
C LEU A 74 4.61 -1.44 15.03
N VAL A 75 3.62 -1.96 14.32
CA VAL A 75 3.75 -3.08 13.37
C VAL A 75 3.55 -2.55 11.97
N LEU A 76 4.61 -2.52 11.18
CA LEU A 76 4.61 -1.98 9.83
C LEU A 76 4.51 -3.12 8.81
N ILE A 77 3.54 -3.05 7.89
CA ILE A 77 3.28 -4.08 6.87
C ILE A 77 3.35 -3.46 5.47
N PRO A 78 4.54 -3.08 4.97
CA PRO A 78 4.70 -2.56 3.62
C PRO A 78 4.79 -3.70 2.60
N SER A 79 3.76 -4.53 2.60
CA SER A 79 3.65 -5.75 1.81
C SER A 79 2.44 -5.68 0.88
N PRO A 80 2.47 -6.36 -0.27
CA PRO A 80 1.35 -6.40 -1.19
C PRO A 80 0.04 -6.86 -0.52
N ALA A 81 -1.08 -6.37 -1.01
CA ALA A 81 -2.40 -6.73 -0.51
C ALA A 81 -2.67 -8.25 -0.57
N THR A 82 -2.08 -8.93 -1.56
CA THR A 82 -2.13 -10.39 -1.71
C THR A 82 -1.45 -11.17 -0.57
N ALA A 83 -0.52 -10.55 0.17
CA ALA A 83 0.15 -11.18 1.30
C ALA A 83 -0.56 -10.96 2.66
N GLN A 84 -1.55 -10.09 2.71
CA GLN A 84 -2.17 -9.66 3.98
C GLN A 84 -2.86 -10.79 4.73
N ALA A 85 -3.51 -11.73 4.03
CA ALA A 85 -4.19 -12.85 4.67
C ALA A 85 -3.21 -13.79 5.40
N ASP A 86 -2.07 -14.08 4.79
CA ASP A 86 -1.04 -14.92 5.40
C ASP A 86 -0.37 -14.22 6.59
N ILE A 87 -0.07 -12.93 6.44
CA ILE A 87 0.50 -12.13 7.53
C ILE A 87 -0.49 -12.04 8.70
N ALA A 88 -1.78 -11.78 8.42
CA ALA A 88 -2.81 -11.73 9.45
C ALA A 88 -2.89 -13.03 10.27
N ARG A 89 -2.91 -14.19 9.59
CA ARG A 89 -2.91 -15.50 10.26
C ARG A 89 -1.67 -15.71 11.12
N ALA A 90 -0.50 -15.35 10.61
CA ALA A 90 0.75 -15.53 11.33
C ALA A 90 0.87 -14.61 12.54
N MET A 91 0.42 -13.36 12.46
CA MET A 91 0.53 -12.39 13.56
C MET A 91 -0.57 -12.53 14.63
N ALA A 92 -1.71 -13.15 14.31
CA ALA A 92 -2.88 -13.21 15.18
C ALA A 92 -2.57 -13.68 16.62
N PRO A 93 -1.78 -14.74 16.86
CA PRO A 93 -1.51 -15.21 18.24
C PRO A 93 -0.62 -14.27 19.06
N HIS A 94 0.01 -13.29 18.44
CA HIS A 94 1.08 -12.48 19.04
C HIS A 94 0.71 -11.01 19.24
N LEU A 95 -0.47 -10.59 18.74
CA LEU A 95 -0.95 -9.21 18.92
C LEU A 95 -1.43 -8.99 20.36
N VAL A 96 -1.11 -7.80 20.89
CA VAL A 96 -1.50 -7.34 22.21
C VAL A 96 -2.17 -5.98 22.17
N ASP A 97 -2.89 -5.64 23.25
CA ASP A 97 -3.56 -4.35 23.36
C ASP A 97 -2.57 -3.18 23.22
N GLY A 98 -3.06 -2.11 22.62
CA GLY A 98 -2.31 -0.87 22.46
C GLY A 98 -1.42 -0.78 21.22
N GLN A 99 -1.16 -1.89 20.54
CA GLN A 99 -0.36 -1.88 19.32
C GLN A 99 -1.03 -1.10 18.18
N VAL A 100 -0.21 -0.49 17.34
CA VAL A 100 -0.63 0.14 16.10
C VAL A 100 -0.10 -0.68 14.92
N VAL A 101 -0.98 -1.09 14.01
CA VAL A 101 -0.62 -1.77 12.75
C VAL A 101 -0.79 -0.78 11.62
N PHE A 102 0.26 -0.58 10.83
CA PHE A 102 0.28 0.36 9.71
C PHE A 102 0.57 -0.35 8.38
N LEU A 103 -0.31 -0.15 7.41
CA LEU A 103 -0.25 -0.74 6.07
C LEU A 103 -0.01 0.37 5.01
N PRO A 104 1.22 0.57 4.55
CA PRO A 104 1.52 1.48 3.44
C PRO A 104 1.83 0.73 2.12
N PRO A 105 0.94 0.73 1.12
CA PRO A 105 -0.50 1.04 1.18
C PRO A 105 -1.33 -0.15 1.67
N GLY A 106 -2.58 0.14 2.08
CA GLY A 106 -3.45 -0.90 2.67
C GLY A 106 -4.44 -1.56 1.73
N SER A 107 -4.99 -0.85 0.77
CA SER A 107 -6.09 -1.34 -0.11
C SER A 107 -7.29 -1.87 0.68
N PHE A 108 -7.75 -1.13 1.67
CA PHE A 108 -8.75 -1.51 2.68
C PHE A 108 -8.30 -2.66 3.60
N GLY A 109 -7.01 -2.93 3.62
CA GLY A 109 -6.42 -4.00 4.43
C GLY A 109 -6.55 -3.78 5.93
N SER A 110 -6.57 -2.54 6.42
CA SER A 110 -6.78 -2.21 7.83
C SER A 110 -8.12 -2.78 8.35
N PHE A 111 -9.20 -2.59 7.59
CA PHE A 111 -10.51 -3.18 7.90
C PHE A 111 -10.52 -4.70 7.73
N ILE A 112 -10.02 -5.21 6.60
CA ILE A 112 -10.08 -6.64 6.25
C ILE A 112 -9.25 -7.48 7.21
N MET A 113 -8.00 -7.10 7.49
CA MET A 113 -7.13 -7.84 8.42
C MET A 113 -7.67 -7.84 9.84
N SER A 114 -8.20 -6.72 10.31
CA SER A 114 -8.85 -6.65 11.62
C SER A 114 -10.02 -7.66 11.71
N ARG A 115 -10.85 -7.77 10.69
CA ARG A 115 -11.95 -8.75 10.64
C ARG A 115 -11.43 -10.20 10.66
N TRP A 116 -10.41 -10.50 9.86
CA TRP A 116 -9.82 -11.84 9.87
C TRP A 116 -9.25 -12.22 11.22
N LEU A 117 -8.57 -11.30 11.91
CA LEU A 117 -8.07 -11.57 13.26
C LEU A 117 -9.20 -11.82 14.26
N ARG A 118 -10.24 -11.01 14.23
CA ARG A 118 -11.42 -11.23 15.10
C ARG A 118 -12.09 -12.59 14.85
N ALA A 119 -12.11 -13.05 13.60
CA ALA A 119 -12.64 -14.36 13.24
C ALA A 119 -11.82 -15.53 13.81
N THR A 120 -10.51 -15.33 14.09
CA THR A 120 -9.68 -16.34 14.79
C THR A 120 -9.85 -16.35 16.31
N GLY A 121 -10.69 -15.48 16.86
CA GLY A 121 -10.85 -15.32 18.31
C GLY A 121 -9.92 -14.28 18.94
N GLN A 122 -9.03 -13.65 18.19
CA GLN A 122 -8.19 -12.54 18.69
C GLN A 122 -9.06 -11.34 19.09
N ARG A 123 -8.82 -10.79 20.30
CA ARG A 123 -9.60 -9.69 20.89
C ARG A 123 -8.76 -8.48 21.29
N ALA A 124 -7.46 -8.49 21.00
CA ALA A 124 -6.60 -7.37 21.33
C ALA A 124 -7.13 -6.05 20.73
N ASP A 125 -7.07 -4.99 21.53
CA ASP A 125 -7.44 -3.62 21.12
C ASP A 125 -6.30 -2.97 20.32
N VAL A 126 -6.31 -3.21 19.03
CA VAL A 126 -5.30 -2.76 18.06
C VAL A 126 -5.88 -1.66 17.20
N ALA A 127 -5.12 -0.59 17.01
CA ALA A 127 -5.43 0.42 16.00
C ALA A 127 -4.82 0.01 14.66
N TRP A 128 -5.63 0.00 13.61
CA TRP A 128 -5.20 -0.31 12.25
C TRP A 128 -5.16 0.96 11.42
N ALA A 129 -4.10 1.20 10.71
CA ALA A 129 -3.96 2.37 9.87
C ALA A 129 -3.50 1.98 8.46
N GLU A 130 -3.91 2.73 7.47
CA GLU A 130 -3.45 2.56 6.09
C GLU A 130 -3.33 3.89 5.37
N THR A 131 -2.39 3.97 4.43
CA THR A 131 -2.13 5.19 3.66
C THR A 131 -2.17 4.93 2.15
N GLY A 132 -2.17 6.01 1.38
CA GLY A 132 -2.36 5.99 -0.07
C GLY A 132 -1.14 5.55 -0.88
N THR A 133 0.04 5.41 -0.26
CA THR A 133 1.26 5.01 -0.96
C THR A 133 2.28 4.38 -0.01
N LEU A 134 3.30 3.74 -0.58
CA LEU A 134 4.48 3.33 0.18
C LEU A 134 5.24 4.59 0.65
N PRO A 135 5.83 4.62 1.87
CA PRO A 135 6.67 5.75 2.29
C PRO A 135 7.93 5.98 1.45
N TYR A 136 8.24 5.07 0.56
CA TYR A 136 9.47 5.05 -0.24
C TYR A 136 9.23 4.72 -1.70
N LEU A 137 9.85 5.46 -2.61
CA LEU A 137 10.18 4.97 -3.95
C LEU A 137 11.49 4.19 -3.80
N ALA A 138 11.40 2.86 -3.78
CA ALA A 138 12.55 2.02 -3.46
C ALA A 138 12.59 0.73 -4.29
N ARG A 139 13.80 0.26 -4.56
CA ARG A 139 14.07 -1.05 -5.16
C ARG A 139 15.08 -1.82 -4.33
N LYS A 140 14.77 -3.08 -4.03
CA LYS A 140 15.70 -4.00 -3.38
C LYS A 140 16.58 -4.63 -4.45
N HIS A 141 17.88 -4.63 -4.20
CA HIS A 141 18.88 -5.30 -5.03
C HIS A 141 19.55 -6.42 -4.24
N GLY A 142 19.63 -7.62 -4.84
CA GLY A 142 20.23 -8.78 -4.18
C GLY A 142 19.57 -9.14 -2.84
N ALA A 143 20.36 -9.72 -1.94
CA ALA A 143 19.86 -10.31 -0.70
C ALA A 143 19.64 -9.29 0.43
N ARG A 144 20.45 -8.22 0.51
CA ARG A 144 20.45 -7.27 1.63
C ARG A 144 20.62 -5.79 1.25
N GLU A 145 20.55 -5.43 -0.03
CA GLU A 145 20.68 -4.05 -0.51
C GLU A 145 19.33 -3.47 -0.90
N VAL A 146 19.12 -2.20 -0.57
CA VAL A 146 17.95 -1.43 -1.01
C VAL A 146 18.38 -0.03 -1.47
N ASN A 147 17.90 0.37 -2.66
CA ASN A 147 18.02 1.72 -3.17
C ASN A 147 16.72 2.49 -2.85
N VAL A 148 16.83 3.65 -2.20
CA VAL A 148 15.72 4.55 -1.90
C VAL A 148 15.88 5.81 -2.74
N THR A 149 15.09 5.93 -3.80
CA THR A 149 15.11 7.06 -4.74
C THR A 149 14.46 8.30 -4.14
N ALA A 150 13.33 8.11 -3.42
CA ALA A 150 12.63 9.21 -2.75
C ALA A 150 11.86 8.71 -1.53
N ARG A 151 11.61 9.63 -0.58
CA ARG A 151 10.74 9.44 0.59
C ARG A 151 9.47 10.25 0.42
N ALA A 152 8.34 9.70 0.86
CA ALA A 152 7.07 10.41 0.82
C ALA A 152 7.07 11.61 1.78
N VAL A 153 6.67 12.75 1.24
CA VAL A 153 6.57 14.01 2.01
C VAL A 153 5.16 14.27 2.54
N ARG A 154 4.19 13.48 2.10
CA ARG A 154 2.79 13.50 2.57
C ARG A 154 2.25 12.08 2.57
N LEU A 155 1.72 11.65 3.72
CA LEU A 155 1.16 10.32 3.91
C LEU A 155 -0.26 10.44 4.51
N PRO A 156 -1.29 10.71 3.67
CA PRO A 156 -2.67 10.70 4.13
C PRO A 156 -3.05 9.33 4.64
N THR A 157 -3.42 9.23 5.91
CA THR A 157 -3.61 7.97 6.62
C THR A 157 -5.01 7.88 7.19
N GLY A 158 -5.73 6.83 6.82
CA GLY A 158 -7.02 6.44 7.39
C GLY A 158 -6.85 5.40 8.48
N VAL A 159 -7.73 5.42 9.49
CA VAL A 159 -7.63 4.54 10.67
C VAL A 159 -8.89 3.72 10.87
N TYR A 160 -8.71 2.47 11.31
CA TYR A 160 -9.78 1.56 11.74
C TYR A 160 -9.46 0.91 13.10
N PRO A 161 -10.38 0.90 14.04
CA PRO A 161 -11.57 1.75 14.11
C PRO A 161 -11.16 3.23 14.19
N ALA A 162 -11.95 4.13 13.56
CA ALA A 162 -11.58 5.55 13.49
C ALA A 162 -11.54 6.25 14.86
N ARG A 163 -12.20 5.69 15.88
CA ARG A 163 -12.07 6.16 17.29
C ARG A 163 -10.64 6.07 17.83
N HIS A 164 -9.75 5.31 17.19
CA HIS A 164 -8.33 5.21 17.55
C HIS A 164 -7.41 6.15 16.76
N SER A 165 -7.97 7.08 15.95
CA SER A 165 -7.20 7.92 15.03
C SER A 165 -6.10 8.71 15.73
N ASP A 166 -6.41 9.39 16.83
CA ASP A 166 -5.43 10.24 17.53
C ASP A 166 -4.22 9.41 17.99
N ARG A 167 -4.47 8.25 18.62
CA ARG A 167 -3.41 7.34 19.08
C ARG A 167 -2.58 6.80 17.91
N ALA A 168 -3.25 6.30 16.86
CA ALA A 168 -2.57 5.72 15.72
C ALA A 168 -1.70 6.75 14.99
N ILE A 169 -2.25 7.91 14.70
CA ILE A 169 -1.54 9.00 14.01
C ILE A 169 -0.35 9.49 14.86
N ALA A 170 -0.51 9.63 16.18
CA ALA A 170 0.59 10.03 17.06
C ALA A 170 1.76 9.04 17.00
N VAL A 171 1.49 7.75 17.15
CA VAL A 171 2.52 6.69 17.09
C VAL A 171 3.21 6.64 15.72
N ILE A 172 2.44 6.72 14.62
CA ILE A 172 3.04 6.63 13.29
C ILE A 172 3.86 7.88 12.96
N ARG A 173 3.47 9.07 13.44
CA ARG A 173 4.22 10.31 13.26
C ARG A 173 5.60 10.31 13.89
N GLU A 174 5.84 9.53 14.93
CA GLU A 174 7.18 9.39 15.51
C GLU A 174 8.20 8.84 14.52
N VAL A 175 7.74 8.04 13.53
CA VAL A 175 8.60 7.43 12.50
C VAL A 175 8.41 8.04 11.11
N TYR A 176 7.21 8.54 10.83
CA TYR A 176 6.85 9.21 9.58
C TYR A 176 6.17 10.55 9.86
N PRO A 177 6.93 11.63 10.08
CA PRO A 177 6.37 12.95 10.38
C PRO A 177 5.39 13.49 9.33
N SER A 178 5.48 12.98 8.08
CA SER A 178 4.60 13.32 6.96
C SER A 178 3.18 12.73 7.06
N VAL A 179 2.92 11.84 8.05
CA VAL A 179 1.60 11.24 8.27
C VAL A 179 0.62 12.28 8.81
N HIS A 180 -0.56 12.31 8.24
CA HIS A 180 -1.70 13.10 8.71
C HIS A 180 -3.01 12.32 8.51
N SER A 181 -4.00 12.57 9.35
CA SER A 181 -5.28 11.90 9.24
C SER A 181 -6.02 12.34 7.97
N CYS A 182 -6.55 11.39 7.24
CA CYS A 182 -7.52 11.61 6.16
C CYS A 182 -8.91 11.02 6.47
N GLY A 183 -9.14 10.57 7.71
CA GLY A 183 -10.37 9.98 8.19
C GLY A 183 -10.26 8.50 8.53
N ASP A 184 -11.29 7.74 8.18
CA ASP A 184 -11.38 6.30 8.44
C ASP A 184 -10.63 5.43 7.39
N ALA A 185 -10.69 4.10 7.59
CA ALA A 185 -10.07 3.14 6.67
C ALA A 185 -10.54 3.25 5.22
N LEU A 186 -11.81 3.55 4.98
CA LEU A 186 -12.32 3.70 3.61
C LEU A 186 -11.71 4.92 2.94
N SER A 187 -11.57 6.03 3.67
CA SER A 187 -10.85 7.21 3.19
C SER A 187 -9.38 6.88 2.88
N GLY A 188 -8.69 6.15 3.76
CA GLY A 188 -7.30 5.71 3.55
C GLY A 188 -7.15 4.83 2.32
N ALA A 189 -8.04 3.84 2.15
CA ALA A 189 -8.06 2.94 1.00
C ALA A 189 -8.29 3.68 -0.33
N LEU A 190 -9.17 4.67 -0.35
CA LEU A 190 -9.45 5.53 -1.52
C LEU A 190 -8.36 6.58 -1.78
N MET A 191 -7.32 6.68 -0.95
CA MET A 191 -6.09 7.43 -1.23
C MET A 191 -5.04 6.58 -1.95
N ASN A 192 -5.23 5.26 -2.10
CA ASN A 192 -4.24 4.40 -2.74
C ASN A 192 -4.04 4.78 -4.21
N ALA A 193 -2.80 5.18 -4.55
CA ALA A 193 -2.42 5.60 -5.89
C ALA A 193 -2.22 4.43 -6.86
N GLY A 194 -1.88 3.24 -6.36
CA GLY A 194 -1.62 2.06 -7.20
C GLY A 194 -2.77 1.72 -8.15
N PRO A 195 -4.02 1.56 -7.65
CA PRO A 195 -5.19 1.28 -8.48
C PRO A 195 -5.53 2.36 -9.52
N ILE A 196 -4.96 3.55 -9.39
CA ILE A 196 -5.18 4.66 -10.31
C ILE A 196 -4.07 4.73 -11.38
N ILE A 197 -2.81 4.51 -10.97
CA ILE A 197 -1.65 4.59 -11.87
C ILE A 197 -1.51 3.33 -12.73
N HIS A 198 -1.56 2.16 -12.10
CA HIS A 198 -1.10 0.93 -12.73
C HIS A 198 -2.08 0.33 -13.75
N PRO A 199 -3.41 0.28 -13.55
CA PRO A 199 -4.30 -0.32 -14.54
C PRO A 199 -4.29 0.39 -15.90
N PRO A 200 -4.33 1.73 -16.00
CA PRO A 200 -4.15 2.42 -17.28
C PRO A 200 -2.79 2.12 -17.94
N LEU A 201 -1.70 2.10 -17.15
CA LEU A 201 -0.37 1.77 -17.64
C LEU A 201 -0.34 0.36 -18.23
N MET A 202 -0.89 -0.65 -17.55
CA MET A 202 -0.90 -2.04 -18.02
C MET A 202 -1.71 -2.20 -19.30
N VAL A 203 -2.93 -1.65 -19.34
CA VAL A 203 -3.83 -1.78 -20.49
C VAL A 203 -3.29 -1.07 -21.72
N MET A 204 -2.83 0.17 -21.57
CA MET A 204 -2.40 0.99 -22.70
C MET A 204 -0.97 0.66 -23.18
N ASN A 205 -0.20 -0.10 -22.38
CA ASN A 205 1.10 -0.62 -22.76
C ASN A 205 1.11 -2.13 -23.01
N ALA A 206 -0.05 -2.78 -23.14
CA ALA A 206 -0.12 -4.23 -23.31
C ALA A 206 0.71 -4.74 -24.51
N ALA A 207 0.66 -4.04 -25.63
CA ALA A 207 1.43 -4.43 -26.82
C ALA A 207 2.95 -4.32 -26.62
N PRO A 208 3.54 -3.19 -26.19
CA PRO A 208 4.96 -3.12 -25.92
C PRO A 208 5.44 -4.05 -24.80
N LEU A 209 4.63 -4.26 -23.74
CA LEU A 209 4.97 -5.20 -22.68
C LEU A 209 5.08 -6.66 -23.15
N GLN A 210 4.31 -7.04 -24.16
CA GLN A 210 4.38 -8.39 -24.76
C GLN A 210 5.41 -8.51 -25.88
N HIS A 211 5.76 -7.40 -26.52
CA HIS A 211 6.66 -7.40 -27.67
C HIS A 211 8.14 -7.25 -27.29
N PHE A 212 8.44 -6.36 -26.33
CA PHE A 212 9.81 -6.08 -25.92
C PHE A 212 10.21 -6.94 -24.72
N GLU A 213 11.49 -7.34 -24.67
CA GLU A 213 12.05 -8.09 -23.55
C GLU A 213 12.00 -7.30 -22.23
N ALA A 214 12.18 -5.99 -22.30
CA ALA A 214 12.04 -5.07 -21.17
C ALA A 214 11.48 -3.72 -21.63
N TRP A 215 10.59 -3.14 -20.82
CA TRP A 215 9.92 -1.87 -21.07
C TRP A 215 9.87 -1.04 -19.81
N ASP A 216 10.26 0.24 -19.89
CA ASP A 216 10.09 1.16 -18.77
C ASP A 216 8.69 1.77 -18.82
N ILE A 217 7.78 1.13 -18.11
CA ILE A 217 6.35 1.49 -18.10
C ILE A 217 6.11 2.89 -17.50
N HIS A 218 6.98 3.35 -16.59
CA HIS A 218 6.86 4.64 -15.92
C HIS A 218 7.52 5.78 -16.69
N SER A 219 8.45 5.48 -17.58
CA SER A 219 9.10 6.48 -18.46
C SER A 219 8.54 6.39 -19.89
N GLU A 220 8.87 5.31 -20.62
CA GLU A 220 8.46 5.11 -22.01
C GLU A 220 6.95 4.91 -22.15
N GLY A 221 6.35 4.23 -21.17
CA GLY A 221 4.92 3.90 -21.13
C GLY A 221 4.02 5.05 -20.67
N THR A 222 4.54 6.09 -20.04
CA THR A 222 3.74 7.20 -19.49
C THR A 222 3.63 8.35 -20.47
N GLN A 223 2.89 8.14 -21.55
CA GLN A 223 2.67 9.12 -22.62
C GLN A 223 1.39 9.95 -22.39
N PRO A 224 1.16 11.07 -23.13
CA PRO A 224 0.02 11.96 -22.88
C PRO A 224 -1.34 11.29 -22.87
N ALA A 225 -1.59 10.31 -23.76
CA ALA A 225 -2.85 9.57 -23.78
C ALA A 225 -3.04 8.70 -22.53
N VAL A 226 -1.98 8.07 -22.04
CA VAL A 226 -2.01 7.28 -20.79
C VAL A 226 -2.31 8.19 -19.60
N ARG A 227 -1.65 9.36 -19.52
CA ARG A 227 -1.92 10.36 -18.47
C ARG A 227 -3.36 10.84 -18.49
N ALA A 228 -3.93 11.12 -19.68
CA ALA A 228 -5.31 11.55 -19.80
C ALA A 228 -6.31 10.50 -19.26
N VAL A 229 -6.08 9.21 -19.52
CA VAL A 229 -6.92 8.13 -18.97
C VAL A 229 -6.72 8.01 -17.46
N THR A 230 -5.49 8.13 -16.98
CA THR A 230 -5.18 8.10 -15.56
C THR A 230 -5.83 9.27 -14.80
N ASP A 231 -5.77 10.48 -15.34
CA ASP A 231 -6.39 11.68 -14.76
C ASP A 231 -7.93 11.56 -14.75
N SER A 232 -8.51 10.95 -15.79
CA SER A 232 -9.96 10.67 -15.82
C SER A 232 -10.36 9.65 -14.76
N LEU A 233 -9.60 8.56 -14.60
CA LEU A 233 -9.82 7.58 -13.53
C LEU A 233 -9.66 8.20 -12.14
N ASP A 234 -8.67 9.08 -11.96
CA ASP A 234 -8.46 9.79 -10.71
C ASP A 234 -9.58 10.76 -10.38
N SER A 235 -10.17 11.39 -11.39
CA SER A 235 -11.36 12.23 -11.22
C SER A 235 -12.56 11.43 -10.71
N GLU A 236 -12.74 10.18 -11.16
CA GLU A 236 -13.76 9.25 -10.61
C GLU A 236 -13.50 8.93 -9.13
N ARG A 237 -12.24 8.68 -8.75
CA ARG A 237 -11.84 8.46 -7.36
C ARG A 237 -12.13 9.69 -6.48
N ILE A 238 -11.79 10.87 -6.97
CA ILE A 238 -12.03 12.14 -6.25
C ILE A 238 -13.52 12.37 -6.06
N ALA A 239 -14.31 12.26 -7.14
CA ALA A 239 -15.77 12.40 -7.08
C ALA A 239 -16.41 11.39 -6.10
N LEU A 240 -15.92 10.16 -6.07
CA LEU A 240 -16.34 9.15 -5.09
C LEU A 240 -16.01 9.57 -3.66
N ARG A 241 -14.81 10.08 -3.39
CA ARG A 241 -14.41 10.56 -2.06
C ARG A 241 -15.29 11.71 -1.59
N GLU A 242 -15.54 12.69 -2.47
CA GLU A 242 -16.41 13.83 -2.20
C GLU A 242 -17.86 13.39 -1.94
N ALA A 243 -18.39 12.49 -2.76
CA ALA A 243 -19.72 11.91 -2.57
C ALA A 243 -19.86 11.16 -1.24
N LEU A 244 -18.78 10.58 -0.71
CA LEU A 244 -18.74 9.95 0.61
C LEU A 244 -18.55 10.93 1.76
N GLY A 245 -18.30 12.21 1.48
CA GLY A 245 -18.12 13.28 2.48
C GLY A 245 -16.67 13.45 2.93
N TYR A 246 -15.70 12.83 2.25
CA TYR A 246 -14.27 13.02 2.53
C TYR A 246 -13.79 14.33 1.88
N GLY A 247 -13.20 15.20 2.68
CA GLY A 247 -12.69 16.48 2.22
C GLY A 247 -11.31 16.43 1.56
N ALA A 248 -10.93 17.55 0.96
CA ALA A 248 -9.57 17.78 0.47
C ALA A 248 -8.55 17.80 1.64
N PRO A 249 -7.25 17.57 1.35
CA PRO A 249 -6.66 17.33 0.03
C PRO A 249 -6.92 15.91 -0.48
N HIS A 250 -7.19 15.79 -1.79
CA HIS A 250 -7.39 14.48 -2.44
C HIS A 250 -6.13 13.95 -3.12
N TYR A 251 -5.08 14.76 -3.20
CA TYR A 251 -3.84 14.46 -3.92
C TYR A 251 -4.13 14.01 -5.35
N PRO A 252 -4.61 14.92 -6.23
CA PRO A 252 -4.86 14.59 -7.63
C PRO A 252 -3.61 14.05 -8.31
N LEU A 253 -3.76 13.00 -9.10
CA LEU A 253 -2.60 12.35 -9.73
C LEU A 253 -1.92 13.26 -10.77
N ALA A 254 -2.65 14.19 -11.37
CA ALA A 254 -2.09 15.25 -12.21
C ALA A 254 -0.95 16.02 -11.51
N ASP A 255 -1.02 16.20 -10.20
CA ASP A 255 0.01 16.84 -9.39
C ASP A 255 1.31 16.03 -9.33
N HIS A 256 1.23 14.71 -9.46
CA HIS A 256 2.41 13.83 -9.51
C HIS A 256 3.32 14.15 -10.70
N TYR A 257 2.75 14.59 -11.82
CA TYR A 257 3.48 14.87 -13.03
C TYR A 257 3.92 16.33 -13.18
N ASN A 258 3.23 17.26 -12.52
CA ASN A 258 3.29 18.67 -12.87
C ASN A 258 3.76 19.60 -11.74
N ASN A 259 3.70 19.19 -10.47
CA ASN A 259 4.06 20.04 -9.34
C ASN A 259 4.55 19.25 -8.12
N ASP A 260 4.83 19.94 -7.01
CA ASP A 260 5.36 19.40 -5.77
C ASP A 260 4.29 19.02 -4.73
N GLN A 261 3.01 19.13 -5.07
CA GLN A 261 1.90 18.91 -4.12
C GLN A 261 1.55 17.43 -3.91
N TRP A 262 2.07 16.56 -4.75
CA TRP A 262 1.87 15.11 -4.65
C TRP A 262 2.51 14.50 -3.39
N MET A 263 2.13 13.28 -3.06
CA MET A 263 2.62 12.56 -1.87
C MET A 263 4.14 12.39 -1.82
N TYR A 264 4.82 12.31 -2.98
CA TYR A 264 6.29 12.27 -3.07
C TYR A 264 6.92 13.62 -3.43
N GLY A 265 6.15 14.71 -3.43
CA GLY A 265 6.66 15.96 -3.96
C GLY A 265 7.07 15.85 -5.44
N ASP A 266 8.09 16.56 -5.87
CA ASP A 266 8.58 16.57 -7.27
C ASP A 266 9.55 15.39 -7.55
N ALA A 267 9.18 14.15 -7.12
CA ALA A 267 10.05 12.97 -7.29
C ALA A 267 9.86 12.26 -8.64
N HIS A 268 8.85 12.60 -9.44
CA HIS A 268 8.55 11.92 -10.71
C HIS A 268 9.75 11.94 -11.69
N LYS A 269 10.44 13.05 -11.79
CA LYS A 269 11.64 13.17 -12.65
C LYS A 269 12.80 12.27 -12.20
N MET A 270 12.94 12.07 -10.88
CA MET A 270 13.95 11.14 -10.34
C MET A 270 13.56 9.69 -10.66
N LEU A 271 12.30 9.35 -10.54
CA LEU A 271 11.77 8.03 -10.90
C LEU A 271 12.07 7.72 -12.37
N GLN A 272 11.75 8.63 -13.29
CA GLN A 272 12.02 8.45 -14.73
C GLN A 272 13.51 8.30 -15.05
N LYS A 273 14.39 9.01 -14.31
CA LYS A 273 15.84 8.99 -14.56
C LYS A 273 16.56 7.81 -13.92
N SER A 274 15.94 7.13 -12.94
CA SER A 274 16.59 6.06 -12.17
C SER A 274 16.94 4.83 -13.02
N GLY A 275 16.17 4.54 -14.07
CA GLY A 275 16.27 3.31 -14.85
C GLY A 275 15.86 2.03 -14.11
N ASP A 276 15.50 2.13 -12.84
CA ASP A 276 15.14 1.00 -11.96
C ASP A 276 13.81 0.33 -12.32
N TRP A 277 13.07 0.92 -13.29
CA TRP A 277 11.72 0.50 -13.67
C TRP A 277 11.64 -0.15 -15.05
N ARG A 278 12.80 -0.29 -15.73
CA ARG A 278 12.89 -1.04 -17.00
C ARG A 278 12.98 -2.53 -16.68
N GLU A 279 11.87 -3.20 -16.78
CA GLU A 279 11.75 -4.62 -16.42
C GLU A 279 10.84 -5.39 -17.38
N SER A 280 10.94 -6.73 -17.36
CA SER A 280 9.97 -7.61 -18.01
C SER A 280 8.73 -7.71 -17.14
N ILE A 281 7.58 -7.33 -17.69
CA ILE A 281 6.29 -7.34 -16.99
C ILE A 281 5.37 -8.35 -17.66
N ASP A 282 4.99 -9.39 -16.94
CA ASP A 282 3.97 -10.34 -17.38
C ASP A 282 2.57 -9.80 -17.11
N LEU A 283 1.76 -9.66 -18.17
CA LEU A 283 0.40 -9.11 -18.10
C LEU A 283 -0.60 -9.96 -17.29
N HIS A 284 -0.27 -11.21 -16.97
CA HIS A 284 -1.18 -12.10 -16.24
C HIS A 284 -0.84 -12.20 -14.75
N THR A 285 0.43 -12.07 -14.39
CA THR A 285 0.91 -12.39 -13.03
C THR A 285 1.49 -11.20 -12.28
N HIS A 286 1.86 -10.11 -12.99
CA HIS A 286 2.46 -8.95 -12.36
C HIS A 286 1.53 -8.32 -11.31
N ARG A 287 2.11 -7.78 -10.23
CA ARG A 287 1.36 -7.18 -9.12
C ARG A 287 0.43 -6.03 -9.54
N TYR A 288 0.74 -5.31 -10.62
CA TYR A 288 -0.14 -4.25 -11.13
C TYR A 288 -1.49 -4.80 -11.62
N ILE A 289 -1.53 -6.09 -11.99
CA ILE A 289 -2.78 -6.81 -12.28
C ILE A 289 -3.34 -7.43 -11.01
N SER A 290 -2.59 -8.33 -10.35
CA SER A 290 -3.10 -9.14 -9.25
C SER A 290 -3.39 -8.34 -7.96
N GLU A 291 -2.75 -7.19 -7.76
CA GLU A 291 -2.98 -6.33 -6.61
C GLU A 291 -3.77 -5.07 -6.99
N ASP A 292 -3.22 -4.24 -7.90
CA ASP A 292 -3.77 -2.91 -8.13
C ASP A 292 -5.05 -2.95 -8.96
N THR A 293 -5.14 -3.86 -9.94
CA THR A 293 -6.34 -4.00 -10.76
C THR A 293 -7.39 -4.89 -10.08
N GLU A 294 -7.02 -6.13 -9.72
CA GLU A 294 -7.98 -7.12 -9.21
C GLU A 294 -8.48 -6.84 -7.80
N LEU A 295 -7.61 -6.29 -6.94
CA LEU A 295 -8.01 -5.96 -5.56
C LEU A 295 -8.36 -4.48 -5.43
N GLY A 296 -7.50 -3.59 -5.92
CA GLY A 296 -7.63 -2.15 -5.69
C GLY A 296 -8.67 -1.48 -6.58
N LEU A 297 -8.58 -1.62 -7.91
CA LEU A 297 -9.53 -1.00 -8.83
C LEU A 297 -10.92 -1.63 -8.73
N ALA A 298 -11.01 -2.96 -8.58
CA ALA A 298 -12.30 -3.64 -8.36
C ALA A 298 -12.96 -3.19 -7.05
N PHE A 299 -12.17 -2.97 -5.98
CA PHE A 299 -12.66 -2.37 -4.74
C PHE A 299 -13.25 -0.98 -5.00
N LEU A 300 -12.48 -0.06 -5.61
CA LEU A 300 -12.93 1.29 -5.94
C LEU A 300 -14.25 1.27 -6.74
N ALA A 301 -14.30 0.48 -7.81
CA ALA A 301 -15.50 0.35 -8.64
C ALA A 301 -16.71 -0.21 -7.86
N SER A 302 -16.48 -1.11 -6.89
CA SER A 302 -17.57 -1.64 -6.03
C SER A 302 -18.08 -0.61 -5.05
N VAL A 303 -17.20 0.21 -4.48
CA VAL A 303 -17.58 1.35 -3.60
C VAL A 303 -18.37 2.37 -4.40
N ALA A 304 -17.94 2.69 -5.64
CA ALA A 304 -18.64 3.62 -6.51
C ALA A 304 -20.07 3.15 -6.82
N ARG A 305 -20.25 1.86 -7.18
CA ARG A 305 -21.59 1.26 -7.36
C ARG A 305 -22.45 1.39 -6.10
N TRP A 306 -21.91 1.04 -4.94
CA TRP A 306 -22.63 1.16 -3.66
C TRP A 306 -23.00 2.62 -3.34
N ALA A 307 -22.10 3.56 -3.59
CA ALA A 307 -22.30 4.98 -3.37
C ALA A 307 -23.17 5.65 -4.44
N GLN A 308 -23.54 4.94 -5.52
CA GLN A 308 -24.26 5.45 -6.70
C GLN A 308 -23.49 6.59 -7.39
N VAL A 309 -22.18 6.44 -7.51
CA VAL A 309 -21.28 7.35 -8.24
C VAL A 309 -20.83 6.67 -9.52
N ASP A 310 -20.91 7.37 -10.63
CA ASP A 310 -20.47 6.86 -11.92
C ASP A 310 -18.95 6.69 -11.95
N ALA A 311 -18.47 5.55 -12.45
CA ALA A 311 -17.05 5.23 -12.59
C ALA A 311 -16.80 4.45 -13.89
N PRO A 312 -17.09 5.04 -15.08
CA PRO A 312 -17.02 4.35 -16.36
C PRO A 312 -15.60 3.95 -16.75
N ILE A 313 -14.58 4.73 -16.41
CA ILE A 313 -13.18 4.40 -16.70
C ILE A 313 -12.72 3.21 -15.87
N ALA A 314 -13.02 3.20 -14.56
CA ALA A 314 -12.72 2.07 -13.69
C ALA A 314 -13.39 0.77 -14.20
N GLN A 315 -14.67 0.85 -14.59
CA GLN A 315 -15.41 -0.31 -15.12
C GLN A 315 -14.86 -0.78 -16.47
N GLY A 316 -14.50 0.15 -17.36
CA GLY A 316 -13.91 -0.14 -18.67
C GLY A 316 -12.56 -0.85 -18.55
N LEU A 317 -11.67 -0.37 -17.69
CA LEU A 317 -10.37 -0.98 -17.42
C LEU A 317 -10.54 -2.40 -16.84
N LEU A 318 -11.44 -2.60 -15.89
CA LEU A 318 -11.74 -3.93 -15.32
C LEU A 318 -12.29 -4.88 -16.38
N ALA A 319 -13.14 -4.40 -17.30
CA ALA A 319 -13.69 -5.21 -18.38
C ALA A 319 -12.60 -5.63 -19.38
N ILE A 320 -11.70 -4.71 -19.75
CA ILE A 320 -10.60 -5.00 -20.69
C ILE A 320 -9.63 -6.02 -20.07
N VAL A 321 -9.18 -5.78 -18.83
CA VAL A 321 -8.27 -6.70 -18.12
C VAL A 321 -8.94 -8.07 -17.91
N GLY A 322 -10.22 -8.08 -17.54
CA GLY A 322 -11.02 -9.31 -17.44
C GLY A 322 -11.08 -10.08 -18.74
N GLY A 323 -11.14 -9.37 -19.89
CA GLY A 323 -11.14 -9.96 -21.22
C GLY A 323 -9.87 -10.77 -21.53
N PHE A 324 -8.68 -10.23 -21.25
CA PHE A 324 -7.44 -10.99 -21.50
C PHE A 324 -7.08 -11.99 -20.39
N LEU A 325 -7.63 -11.84 -19.19
CA LEU A 325 -7.49 -12.84 -18.12
C LEU A 325 -8.53 -13.97 -18.20
N GLY A 326 -9.56 -13.84 -19.06
CA GLY A 326 -10.62 -14.81 -19.19
C GLY A 326 -11.57 -14.91 -17.99
N ARG A 327 -11.70 -13.84 -17.16
CA ARG A 327 -12.56 -13.80 -15.97
C ARG A 327 -13.13 -12.41 -15.68
N ASP A 328 -14.26 -12.37 -14.97
CA ASP A 328 -14.89 -11.11 -14.55
C ASP A 328 -14.21 -10.56 -13.28
N LEU A 329 -13.56 -9.40 -13.38
CA LEU A 329 -12.89 -8.75 -12.27
C LEU A 329 -13.80 -7.81 -11.45
N ARG A 330 -15.03 -7.57 -11.90
CA ARG A 330 -15.95 -6.65 -11.23
C ARG A 330 -16.54 -7.21 -9.92
N ARG A 331 -16.26 -8.49 -9.62
CA ARG A 331 -16.72 -9.22 -8.42
C ARG A 331 -15.53 -9.89 -7.72
N GLY A 332 -14.55 -9.06 -7.30
CA GLY A 332 -13.37 -9.53 -6.59
C GLY A 332 -13.61 -9.75 -5.09
N GLU A 333 -12.66 -10.38 -4.43
CA GLU A 333 -12.74 -10.71 -2.99
C GLU A 333 -12.80 -9.47 -2.07
N ARG A 334 -12.32 -8.30 -2.55
CA ARG A 334 -12.37 -7.03 -1.82
C ARG A 334 -13.54 -6.13 -2.20
N CYS A 335 -14.41 -6.56 -3.12
CA CYS A 335 -15.62 -5.81 -3.43
C CYS A 335 -16.55 -5.72 -2.21
N PHE A 336 -17.31 -4.64 -2.11
CA PHE A 336 -18.27 -4.42 -0.99
C PHE A 336 -19.26 -5.56 -0.85
N GLU A 337 -19.66 -6.16 -1.96
CA GLU A 337 -20.53 -7.35 -1.98
C GLU A 337 -19.86 -8.54 -1.25
N SER A 338 -18.61 -8.84 -1.60
CA SER A 338 -17.84 -9.94 -0.99
C SER A 338 -17.48 -9.69 0.46
N LEU A 339 -17.32 -8.42 0.83
CA LEU A 339 -17.07 -8.01 2.22
C LEU A 339 -18.34 -7.94 3.07
N GLY A 340 -19.53 -8.14 2.46
CA GLY A 340 -20.81 -8.04 3.15
C GLY A 340 -21.18 -6.60 3.54
N LEU A 341 -20.65 -5.60 2.84
CA LEU A 341 -20.88 -4.18 3.10
C LEU A 341 -21.92 -3.56 2.18
N ALA A 342 -22.21 -4.18 1.03
CA ALA A 342 -23.11 -3.61 0.02
C ALA A 342 -24.56 -3.37 0.50
N GLY A 343 -25.01 -4.14 1.48
CA GLY A 343 -26.35 -3.97 2.09
C GLY A 343 -26.43 -2.92 3.20
N LEU A 344 -25.32 -2.28 3.55
CA LEU A 344 -25.31 -1.25 4.61
C LEU A 344 -25.73 0.11 4.07
N SER A 345 -26.49 0.87 4.90
CA SER A 345 -26.65 2.30 4.65
C SER A 345 -25.36 3.06 4.95
N ARG A 346 -25.21 4.28 4.44
CA ARG A 346 -24.03 5.14 4.72
C ARG A 346 -23.80 5.32 6.21
N SER A 347 -24.84 5.63 6.97
CA SER A 347 -24.72 5.83 8.43
C SER A 347 -24.27 4.57 9.15
N ARG A 348 -24.76 3.38 8.76
CA ARG A 348 -24.32 2.11 9.32
C ARG A 348 -22.87 1.79 8.97
N LEU A 349 -22.44 2.07 7.74
CA LEU A 349 -21.04 1.90 7.36
C LEU A 349 -20.13 2.85 8.14
N GLN A 350 -20.48 4.12 8.26
CA GLN A 350 -19.74 5.11 9.05
C GLN A 350 -19.61 4.68 10.52
N HIS A 351 -20.69 4.24 11.14
CA HIS A 351 -20.66 3.71 12.50
C HIS A 351 -19.73 2.49 12.62
N LYS A 352 -19.83 1.55 11.71
CA LYS A 352 -18.95 0.38 11.65
C LYS A 352 -17.48 0.74 11.48
N LEU A 353 -17.14 1.72 10.64
CA LEU A 353 -15.77 2.19 10.45
C LEU A 353 -15.25 2.97 11.66
N HIS A 354 -16.13 3.67 12.38
CA HIS A 354 -15.77 4.44 13.56
C HIS A 354 -15.57 3.55 14.79
N ASP A 355 -16.49 2.63 15.08
CA ASP A 355 -16.51 1.87 16.32
C ASP A 355 -15.86 0.49 16.22
N GLY A 356 -15.73 -0.04 15.02
CA GLY A 356 -15.07 -1.33 14.79
C GLY A 356 -15.96 -2.54 15.01
N GLU A 357 -17.29 -2.39 14.89
CA GLU A 357 -18.29 -3.44 15.10
C GLU A 357 -18.77 -4.12 13.79
#